data_f4fa3f1865bc2b3a2daf6bb5b04bf1e1
#
_entry.id   f4fa3f1865bc2b3a2daf6bb5b04bf1e1
#
_cell.length_a   1.000
_cell.length_b   1.000
_cell.length_c   1.000
_cell.angle_alpha   90.00
_cell.angle_beta   90.00
_cell.angle_gamma   90.00
#
_symmetry.space_group_name_H-M   'P 1'
#
loop_
_entity.id
_entity.type
_entity.pdbx_description
1 polymer ?
#
loop_
_entity_poly.entity_id
_entity_poly.type
_entity_poly.pdbx_seq_one_letter_code
_entity_poly.pdbx_strand_id
1 'polypeptide(L)'
;MHGFRGNLNCRHCGSDCRAAADVEDMPAEDFLRAIESITPHVNPNEVLIAITGGEALIRRDLEQVGAELTRRGFRWGIVTNGMLLDRQRMTSLCNAGRRSITLSMDGFAEQHNAIRRNPHSFDRALQALRIIVRQGGINYDVVTCVSPDNFQQLSAFKEFLIAEGCRAWRIFTIFPVGRAADDQQLQLSPAQYRELMDFIVATRREGRIRLSYGCEGFLGSYEAEVRDNFFGCMAGVGIAGIRIDGAISGCTSIRARFDEGNIYTDDLWEVWDSRFERYRNRAWARKGRCADCRMWRYCEGNGMHLYDDNEQLIHCNLERLCSD
;
A
#
# COMPACT_ATOMS: atom_id res chain seq x y z
N MET A 1 -4.85 -9.69 -3.47
CA MET A 1 -4.09 -10.26 -4.62
C MET A 1 -3.12 -9.22 -5.14
N HIS A 2 -1.86 -9.61 -5.40
CA HIS A 2 -0.79 -8.73 -5.83
C HIS A 2 -0.15 -9.19 -7.13
N GLY A 3 -0.39 -8.47 -8.25
CA GLY A 3 0.22 -8.76 -9.55
C GLY A 3 1.61 -8.13 -9.72
N PHE A 4 2.43 -8.68 -10.62
CA PHE A 4 3.74 -8.13 -10.97
C PHE A 4 3.71 -7.31 -12.27
N ARG A 5 2.64 -7.36 -13.05
CA ARG A 5 2.51 -6.58 -14.28
C ARG A 5 2.10 -5.14 -13.99
N GLY A 6 2.82 -4.19 -14.59
CA GLY A 6 2.56 -2.77 -14.49
C GLY A 6 2.66 -2.09 -15.86
N ASN A 7 1.87 -1.05 -16.09
CA ASN A 7 1.93 -0.23 -17.32
C ASN A 7 2.82 1.01 -17.18
N LEU A 8 3.51 1.15 -16.05
CA LEU A 8 4.48 2.21 -15.76
C LEU A 8 5.80 1.61 -15.28
N ASN A 9 6.88 2.39 -15.39
CA ASN A 9 8.22 2.01 -14.96
C ASN A 9 8.72 2.95 -13.83
N CYS A 10 7.93 3.09 -12.77
CA CYS A 10 8.17 4.03 -11.68
C CYS A 10 9.51 3.82 -10.99
N ARG A 11 10.27 4.90 -10.72
CA ARG A 11 11.56 4.86 -10.01
C ARG A 11 11.42 4.27 -8.60
N HIS A 12 10.35 4.62 -7.90
CA HIS A 12 10.07 4.25 -6.50
C HIS A 12 9.35 2.90 -6.33
N CYS A 13 9.26 2.07 -7.37
CA CYS A 13 8.50 0.82 -7.29
C CYS A 13 9.19 -0.21 -6.40
N GLY A 14 8.73 -0.36 -5.17
CA GLY A 14 9.23 -1.37 -4.24
C GLY A 14 8.93 -2.83 -4.63
N SER A 15 7.97 -3.05 -5.55
CA SER A 15 7.64 -4.38 -6.08
C SER A 15 8.38 -4.73 -7.37
N ASP A 16 9.16 -3.81 -7.92
CA ASP A 16 9.82 -3.94 -9.22
C ASP A 16 8.89 -4.45 -10.35
N CYS A 17 7.63 -4.02 -10.31
CA CYS A 17 6.65 -4.41 -11.31
C CYS A 17 7.00 -3.86 -12.69
N ARG A 18 6.87 -4.69 -13.73
CA ARG A 18 7.26 -4.37 -15.11
C ARG A 18 6.12 -4.68 -16.09
N ALA A 19 6.20 -4.12 -17.30
CA ALA A 19 5.22 -4.38 -18.36
C ALA A 19 5.29 -5.84 -18.85
N ALA A 20 6.51 -6.40 -18.95
CA ALA A 20 6.76 -7.81 -19.21
C ALA A 20 7.19 -8.47 -17.89
N ALA A 21 6.24 -9.01 -17.15
CA ALA A 21 6.54 -9.88 -16.01
C ALA A 21 6.78 -11.30 -16.51
N ASP A 22 7.81 -11.95 -15.96
CA ASP A 22 8.14 -13.35 -16.29
C ASP A 22 7.14 -14.35 -15.70
N VAL A 23 6.17 -13.86 -14.91
CA VAL A 23 5.11 -14.66 -14.25
C VAL A 23 3.79 -14.29 -14.89
N GLU A 24 3.04 -15.30 -15.37
CA GLU A 24 1.68 -15.14 -15.86
C GLU A 24 0.73 -14.67 -14.75
N ASP A 25 -0.37 -14.01 -15.15
CA ASP A 25 -1.41 -13.63 -14.20
C ASP A 25 -2.07 -14.92 -13.63
N MET A 26 -2.19 -14.97 -12.30
CA MET A 26 -2.93 -16.04 -11.63
C MET A 26 -4.35 -16.15 -12.22
N PRO A 27 -4.82 -17.35 -12.63
CA PRO A 27 -6.20 -17.56 -13.03
C PRO A 27 -7.20 -17.09 -11.96
N ALA A 28 -8.33 -16.53 -12.39
CA ALA A 28 -9.37 -16.06 -11.48
C ALA A 28 -9.86 -17.17 -10.55
N GLU A 29 -10.03 -18.37 -11.10
CA GLU A 29 -10.50 -19.53 -10.38
C GLU A 29 -9.59 -19.94 -9.22
N ASP A 30 -8.27 -19.85 -9.41
CA ASP A 30 -7.29 -20.20 -8.38
C ASP A 30 -7.36 -19.23 -7.21
N PHE A 31 -7.44 -17.92 -7.51
CA PHE A 31 -7.63 -16.91 -6.48
C PHE A 31 -8.96 -17.10 -5.74
N LEU A 32 -10.06 -17.31 -6.47
CA LEU A 32 -11.39 -17.46 -5.89
C LEU A 32 -11.52 -18.74 -5.07
N ARG A 33 -10.80 -19.82 -5.43
CA ARG A 33 -10.71 -21.06 -4.64
C ARG A 33 -9.97 -20.80 -3.32
N ALA A 34 -8.86 -20.06 -3.35
CA ALA A 34 -8.16 -19.69 -2.12
C ALA A 34 -9.04 -18.81 -1.20
N ILE A 35 -9.84 -17.89 -1.75
CA ILE A 35 -10.79 -17.11 -0.96
C ILE A 35 -11.95 -17.98 -0.42
N GLU A 36 -12.33 -19.02 -1.13
CA GLU A 36 -13.37 -19.92 -0.65
C GLU A 36 -12.96 -20.67 0.61
N SER A 37 -11.70 -21.05 0.76
CA SER A 37 -11.22 -21.78 1.95
C SER A 37 -11.35 -20.96 3.25
N ILE A 38 -11.29 -19.63 3.18
CA ILE A 38 -11.47 -18.77 4.36
C ILE A 38 -12.95 -18.49 4.68
N THR A 39 -13.86 -18.67 3.72
CA THR A 39 -15.26 -18.28 3.85
C THR A 39 -15.98 -18.88 5.08
N PRO A 40 -15.76 -20.17 5.45
CA PRO A 40 -16.38 -20.77 6.63
C PRO A 40 -15.88 -20.18 7.96
N HIS A 41 -14.75 -19.49 7.95
CA HIS A 41 -14.03 -19.06 9.16
C HIS A 41 -14.14 -17.56 9.44
N VAL A 42 -14.69 -16.77 8.52
CA VAL A 42 -14.78 -15.31 8.63
C VAL A 42 -16.19 -14.81 8.31
N ASN A 43 -16.53 -13.62 8.77
CA ASN A 43 -17.67 -12.90 8.23
C ASN A 43 -17.23 -12.16 6.95
N PRO A 44 -17.66 -12.58 5.74
CA PRO A 44 -17.20 -11.96 4.50
C PRO A 44 -17.42 -10.45 4.44
N ASN A 45 -18.49 -9.93 5.07
CA ASN A 45 -18.77 -8.50 5.10
C ASN A 45 -17.77 -7.68 5.93
N GLU A 46 -16.96 -8.32 6.76
CA GLU A 46 -15.91 -7.68 7.58
C GLU A 46 -14.53 -7.80 6.93
N VAL A 47 -14.42 -8.56 5.84
CA VAL A 47 -13.17 -8.74 5.09
C VAL A 47 -13.14 -7.82 3.87
N LEU A 48 -12.08 -7.02 3.76
CA LEU A 48 -11.80 -6.22 2.57
C LEU A 48 -10.71 -6.89 1.73
N ILE A 49 -11.04 -7.24 0.49
CA ILE A 49 -10.09 -7.78 -0.47
C ILE A 49 -9.54 -6.63 -1.33
N ALA A 50 -8.28 -6.27 -1.12
CA ALA A 50 -7.57 -5.28 -1.92
C ALA A 50 -6.85 -5.95 -3.10
N ILE A 51 -7.25 -5.59 -4.32
CA ILE A 51 -6.57 -6.03 -5.54
C ILE A 51 -5.56 -4.93 -5.91
N THR A 52 -4.29 -5.31 -5.88
CA THR A 52 -3.15 -4.40 -6.06
C THR A 52 -2.04 -5.09 -6.86
N GLY A 53 -0.85 -4.55 -6.85
CA GLY A 53 0.31 -5.14 -7.51
C GLY A 53 0.98 -4.13 -8.39
N GLY A 54 1.29 -4.48 -9.63
CA GLY A 54 1.74 -3.52 -10.64
C GLY A 54 0.64 -2.50 -10.93
N GLU A 55 -0.36 -2.93 -11.69
CA GLU A 55 -1.58 -2.13 -11.93
C GLU A 55 -2.79 -3.05 -12.01
N ALA A 56 -3.73 -2.87 -11.10
CA ALA A 56 -4.92 -3.71 -11.01
C ALA A 56 -5.79 -3.66 -12.29
N LEU A 57 -5.88 -2.50 -12.93
CA LEU A 57 -6.73 -2.27 -14.11
C LEU A 57 -6.22 -2.93 -15.41
N ILE A 58 -4.99 -3.48 -15.41
CA ILE A 58 -4.50 -4.28 -16.55
C ILE A 58 -5.22 -5.64 -16.61
N ARG A 59 -5.65 -6.14 -15.47
CA ARG A 59 -6.31 -7.44 -15.39
C ARG A 59 -7.63 -7.42 -16.15
N ARG A 60 -7.79 -8.34 -17.11
CA ARG A 60 -8.95 -8.36 -18.03
C ARG A 60 -10.21 -8.90 -17.37
N ASP A 61 -10.06 -9.79 -16.40
CA ASP A 61 -11.14 -10.45 -15.66
C ASP A 61 -11.41 -9.80 -14.29
N LEU A 62 -10.90 -8.58 -14.05
CA LEU A 62 -11.01 -7.87 -12.77
C LEU A 62 -12.47 -7.72 -12.31
N GLU A 63 -13.35 -7.32 -13.21
CA GLU A 63 -14.78 -7.12 -12.90
C GLU A 63 -15.47 -8.46 -12.63
N GLN A 64 -15.09 -9.52 -13.34
CA GLN A 64 -15.60 -10.87 -13.10
C GLN A 64 -15.20 -11.37 -11.70
N VAL A 65 -13.93 -11.23 -11.35
CA VAL A 65 -13.42 -11.54 -9.99
C VAL A 65 -14.17 -10.72 -8.94
N GLY A 66 -14.31 -9.39 -9.18
CA GLY A 66 -14.98 -8.49 -8.26
C GLY A 66 -16.46 -8.81 -8.05
N ALA A 67 -17.18 -9.15 -9.12
CA ALA A 67 -18.58 -9.56 -9.05
C ALA A 67 -18.75 -10.85 -8.24
N GLU A 68 -17.85 -11.82 -8.43
CA GLU A 68 -17.87 -13.07 -7.69
C GLU A 68 -17.55 -12.87 -6.19
N LEU A 69 -16.57 -12.01 -5.87
CA LEU A 69 -16.29 -11.62 -4.47
C LEU A 69 -17.53 -10.96 -3.82
N THR A 70 -18.19 -10.06 -4.55
CA THR A 70 -19.42 -9.40 -4.09
C THR A 70 -20.55 -10.40 -3.86
N ARG A 71 -20.74 -11.36 -4.77
CA ARG A 71 -21.74 -12.44 -4.64
C ARG A 71 -21.50 -13.31 -3.39
N ARG A 72 -20.23 -13.52 -3.04
CA ARG A 72 -19.82 -14.24 -1.82
C ARG A 72 -19.88 -13.38 -0.55
N GLY A 73 -20.29 -12.12 -0.65
CA GLY A 73 -20.43 -11.19 0.47
C GLY A 73 -19.15 -10.41 0.84
N PHE A 74 -18.04 -10.64 0.15
CA PHE A 74 -16.79 -9.92 0.42
C PHE A 74 -16.84 -8.48 -0.11
N ARG A 75 -16.25 -7.56 0.64
CA ARG A 75 -15.97 -6.21 0.15
C ARG A 75 -14.65 -6.22 -0.60
N TRP A 76 -14.58 -5.51 -1.72
CA TRP A 76 -13.34 -5.42 -2.46
C TRP A 76 -13.05 -4.01 -2.98
N GLY A 77 -11.79 -3.76 -3.27
CA GLY A 77 -11.30 -2.50 -3.79
C GLY A 77 -10.00 -2.66 -4.57
N ILE A 78 -9.56 -1.56 -5.16
CA ILE A 78 -8.33 -1.54 -5.98
C ILE A 78 -7.37 -0.44 -5.56
N VAL A 79 -6.09 -0.66 -5.84
CA VAL A 79 -5.06 0.37 -5.89
C VAL A 79 -4.67 0.56 -7.35
N THR A 80 -4.70 1.80 -7.84
CA THR A 80 -4.45 2.11 -9.26
C THR A 80 -3.62 3.37 -9.44
N ASN A 81 -2.83 3.40 -10.51
CA ASN A 81 -2.16 4.61 -10.99
C ASN A 81 -3.05 5.53 -11.83
N GLY A 82 -4.28 5.14 -12.13
CA GLY A 82 -5.28 5.92 -12.84
C GLY A 82 -5.16 5.92 -14.36
N MET A 83 -4.09 5.37 -14.95
CA MET A 83 -3.84 5.42 -16.40
C MET A 83 -4.97 4.80 -17.23
N LEU A 84 -5.64 3.79 -16.69
CA LEU A 84 -6.69 3.01 -17.36
C LEU A 84 -8.10 3.26 -16.79
N LEU A 85 -8.26 4.25 -15.90
CA LEU A 85 -9.54 4.55 -15.28
C LEU A 85 -10.28 5.64 -16.05
N ASP A 86 -11.17 5.25 -16.92
CA ASP A 86 -12.14 6.12 -17.58
C ASP A 86 -13.56 5.95 -16.99
N ARG A 87 -14.54 6.68 -17.53
CA ARG A 87 -15.93 6.63 -17.04
C ARG A 87 -16.57 5.26 -17.27
N GLN A 88 -16.30 4.62 -18.41
CA GLN A 88 -16.83 3.29 -18.72
C GLN A 88 -16.27 2.26 -17.75
N ARG A 89 -14.95 2.26 -17.52
CA ARG A 89 -14.30 1.37 -16.57
C ARG A 89 -14.80 1.60 -15.13
N MET A 90 -14.99 2.87 -14.73
CA MET A 90 -15.58 3.21 -13.43
C MET A 90 -16.97 2.60 -13.26
N THR A 91 -17.86 2.74 -14.26
CA THR A 91 -19.20 2.15 -14.23
C THR A 91 -19.14 0.63 -14.11
N SER A 92 -18.27 -0.01 -14.89
CA SER A 92 -18.05 -1.46 -14.87
C SER A 92 -17.64 -1.96 -13.48
N LEU A 93 -16.65 -1.29 -12.86
CA LEU A 93 -16.19 -1.58 -11.50
C LEU A 93 -17.30 -1.40 -10.45
N CYS A 94 -18.12 -0.36 -10.57
CA CYS A 94 -19.26 -0.13 -9.67
C CYS A 94 -20.30 -1.24 -9.80
N ASN A 95 -20.63 -1.64 -11.03
CA ASN A 95 -21.58 -2.74 -11.31
C ASN A 95 -21.06 -4.09 -10.74
N ALA A 96 -19.75 -4.29 -10.72
CA ALA A 96 -19.13 -5.46 -10.09
C ALA A 96 -19.06 -5.37 -8.56
N GLY A 97 -19.57 -4.29 -7.94
CA GLY A 97 -19.67 -4.15 -6.48
C GLY A 97 -18.43 -3.60 -5.78
N ARG A 98 -17.48 -2.98 -6.51
CA ARG A 98 -16.28 -2.36 -5.92
C ARG A 98 -16.65 -1.30 -4.87
N ARG A 99 -16.02 -1.34 -3.70
CA ARG A 99 -16.30 -0.47 -2.54
C ARG A 99 -15.24 0.60 -2.29
N SER A 100 -13.98 0.37 -2.73
CA SER A 100 -12.92 1.34 -2.50
C SER A 100 -11.96 1.48 -3.69
N ILE A 101 -11.38 2.68 -3.83
CA ILE A 101 -10.28 2.97 -4.75
C ILE A 101 -9.21 3.75 -4.00
N THR A 102 -7.96 3.30 -4.10
CA THR A 102 -6.79 4.09 -3.79
C THR A 102 -6.14 4.55 -5.09
N LEU A 103 -6.03 5.87 -5.28
CA LEU A 103 -5.42 6.47 -6.46
C LEU A 103 -4.03 7.01 -6.13
N SER A 104 -3.04 6.61 -6.90
CA SER A 104 -1.67 7.09 -6.71
C SER A 104 -1.45 8.42 -7.43
N MET A 105 -1.05 9.47 -6.70
CA MET A 105 -0.60 10.77 -7.24
C MET A 105 0.55 11.32 -6.39
N ASP A 106 1.72 11.53 -7.01
CA ASP A 106 2.96 11.87 -6.29
C ASP A 106 3.36 13.35 -6.46
N GLY A 107 2.42 14.25 -6.56
CA GLY A 107 2.64 15.69 -6.75
C GLY A 107 2.12 16.20 -8.08
N PHE A 108 2.62 17.36 -8.52
CA PHE A 108 2.27 17.97 -9.80
C PHE A 108 2.92 17.28 -11.01
N ALA A 109 2.55 17.72 -12.22
CA ALA A 109 2.88 17.04 -13.47
C ALA A 109 4.37 16.74 -13.63
N GLU A 110 5.23 17.68 -13.31
CA GLU A 110 6.69 17.53 -13.46
C GLU A 110 7.20 16.36 -12.59
N GLN A 111 6.98 16.43 -11.27
CA GLN A 111 7.48 15.45 -10.31
C GLN A 111 6.78 14.08 -10.48
N HIS A 112 5.44 14.11 -10.65
CA HIS A 112 4.67 12.88 -10.85
C HIS A 112 5.09 12.14 -12.12
N ASN A 113 5.24 12.86 -13.25
CA ASN A 113 5.64 12.24 -14.51
C ASN A 113 7.09 11.73 -14.47
N ALA A 114 7.98 12.48 -13.81
CA ALA A 114 9.39 12.10 -13.66
C ALA A 114 9.53 10.81 -12.84
N ILE A 115 8.92 10.72 -11.66
CA ILE A 115 9.03 9.55 -10.78
C ILE A 115 8.37 8.31 -11.40
N ARG A 116 7.28 8.52 -12.18
CA ARG A 116 6.55 7.45 -12.87
C ARG A 116 7.08 7.12 -14.25
N ARG A 117 8.04 7.91 -14.74
CA ARG A 117 8.67 7.76 -16.07
C ARG A 117 7.64 7.71 -17.20
N ASN A 118 6.63 8.57 -17.13
CA ASN A 118 5.59 8.66 -18.16
C ASN A 118 5.02 10.09 -18.22
N PRO A 119 5.16 10.79 -19.39
CA PRO A 119 4.76 12.20 -19.52
C PRO A 119 3.26 12.44 -19.45
N HIS A 120 2.43 11.38 -19.50
CA HIS A 120 0.97 11.46 -19.45
C HIS A 120 0.39 10.99 -18.13
N SER A 121 1.21 10.55 -17.16
CA SER A 121 0.70 9.89 -15.96
C SER A 121 -0.06 10.86 -15.04
N PHE A 122 0.37 12.12 -14.94
CA PHE A 122 -0.34 13.12 -14.14
C PHE A 122 -1.72 13.43 -14.71
N ASP A 123 -1.82 13.72 -16.00
CA ASP A 123 -3.11 14.05 -16.63
C ASP A 123 -4.13 12.92 -16.52
N ARG A 124 -3.66 11.68 -16.67
CA ARG A 124 -4.49 10.48 -16.50
C ARG A 124 -4.93 10.29 -15.05
N ALA A 125 -4.01 10.45 -14.10
CA ALA A 125 -4.35 10.38 -12.68
C ALA A 125 -5.32 11.48 -12.26
N LEU A 126 -5.16 12.71 -12.78
CA LEU A 126 -6.08 13.82 -12.52
C LEU A 126 -7.47 13.55 -13.11
N GLN A 127 -7.56 13.04 -14.33
CA GLN A 127 -8.84 12.60 -14.91
C GLN A 127 -9.49 11.51 -14.05
N ALA A 128 -8.71 10.52 -13.60
CA ALA A 128 -9.19 9.47 -12.73
C ALA A 128 -9.71 10.03 -11.39
N LEU A 129 -8.98 10.96 -10.77
CA LEU A 129 -9.44 11.64 -9.54
C LEU A 129 -10.79 12.31 -9.74
N ARG A 130 -10.95 13.08 -10.82
CA ARG A 130 -12.21 13.77 -11.15
C ARG A 130 -13.37 12.79 -11.40
N ILE A 131 -13.10 11.64 -12.01
CA ILE A 131 -14.10 10.57 -12.19
C ILE A 131 -14.48 9.98 -10.82
N ILE A 132 -13.51 9.67 -9.97
CA ILE A 132 -13.72 9.11 -8.63
C ILE A 132 -14.56 10.07 -7.77
N VAL A 133 -14.17 11.35 -7.73
CA VAL A 133 -14.88 12.37 -6.94
C VAL A 133 -16.34 12.54 -7.40
N ARG A 134 -16.58 12.57 -8.71
CA ARG A 134 -17.93 12.71 -9.29
C ARG A 134 -18.82 11.49 -9.07
N GLN A 135 -18.21 10.29 -9.00
CA GLN A 135 -18.98 9.06 -8.79
C GLN A 135 -19.71 9.08 -7.45
N GLY A 136 -19.09 9.60 -6.39
CA GLY A 136 -19.65 9.58 -5.04
C GLY A 136 -19.94 8.17 -4.50
N GLY A 137 -20.39 8.08 -3.26
CA GLY A 137 -20.85 6.82 -2.65
C GLY A 137 -19.80 5.69 -2.52
N ILE A 138 -18.53 6.01 -2.72
CA ILE A 138 -17.41 5.05 -2.60
C ILE A 138 -16.37 5.57 -1.62
N ASN A 139 -15.69 4.65 -0.97
CA ASN A 139 -14.51 5.00 -0.20
C ASN A 139 -13.33 5.19 -1.15
N TYR A 140 -12.64 6.31 -1.03
CA TYR A 140 -11.42 6.53 -1.80
C TYR A 140 -10.42 7.37 -1.02
N ASP A 141 -9.17 7.22 -1.39
CA ASP A 141 -8.09 8.11 -0.99
C ASP A 141 -7.11 8.33 -2.15
N VAL A 142 -6.41 9.45 -2.09
CA VAL A 142 -5.20 9.68 -2.88
C VAL A 142 -4.00 9.24 -2.06
N VAL A 143 -3.06 8.52 -2.66
CA VAL A 143 -1.79 8.14 -2.04
C VAL A 143 -0.65 8.86 -2.74
N THR A 144 0.22 9.48 -1.93
CA THR A 144 1.44 10.16 -2.37
C THR A 144 2.66 9.50 -1.72
N CYS A 145 3.60 9.05 -2.54
CA CYS A 145 4.94 8.68 -2.08
C CYS A 145 5.83 9.93 -2.09
N VAL A 146 6.28 10.35 -0.90
CA VAL A 146 7.07 11.57 -0.75
C VAL A 146 8.56 11.29 -0.92
N SER A 147 9.18 12.08 -1.79
CA SER A 147 10.62 12.14 -2.05
C SER A 147 11.12 13.58 -1.91
N PRO A 148 12.43 13.85 -1.91
CA PRO A 148 12.96 15.21 -1.93
C PRO A 148 12.42 16.07 -3.08
N ASP A 149 12.13 15.45 -4.24
CA ASP A 149 11.67 16.14 -5.45
C ASP A 149 10.27 16.75 -5.30
N ASN A 150 9.34 16.11 -4.55
CA ASN A 150 7.98 16.59 -4.37
C ASN A 150 7.70 17.17 -2.98
N PHE A 151 8.63 17.00 -2.03
CA PHE A 151 8.47 17.42 -0.65
C PHE A 151 8.12 18.90 -0.50
N GLN A 152 8.83 19.79 -1.21
CA GLN A 152 8.63 21.23 -1.12
C GLN A 152 7.25 21.70 -1.65
N GLN A 153 6.57 20.85 -2.39
CA GLN A 153 5.29 21.18 -3.01
C GLN A 153 4.08 20.65 -2.25
N LEU A 154 4.27 19.94 -1.13
CA LEU A 154 3.17 19.28 -0.40
C LEU A 154 2.08 20.24 0.04
N SER A 155 2.42 21.47 0.47
CA SER A 155 1.42 22.48 0.85
C SER A 155 0.57 22.94 -0.33
N ALA A 156 1.19 23.21 -1.47
CA ALA A 156 0.48 23.58 -2.70
C ALA A 156 -0.34 22.39 -3.25
N PHE A 157 0.21 21.18 -3.16
CA PHE A 157 -0.47 19.97 -3.60
C PHE A 157 -1.67 19.62 -2.71
N LYS A 158 -1.60 19.89 -1.39
CA LYS A 158 -2.74 19.84 -0.48
C LYS A 158 -3.90 20.71 -0.97
N GLU A 159 -3.61 22.00 -1.23
CA GLU A 159 -4.63 22.95 -1.73
C GLU A 159 -5.22 22.50 -3.06
N PHE A 160 -4.39 22.00 -3.96
CA PHE A 160 -4.83 21.44 -5.24
C PHE A 160 -5.79 20.25 -5.03
N LEU A 161 -5.44 19.27 -4.18
CA LEU A 161 -6.29 18.13 -3.90
C LEU A 161 -7.64 18.55 -3.30
N ILE A 162 -7.64 19.53 -2.39
CA ILE A 162 -8.86 20.09 -1.80
C ILE A 162 -9.72 20.75 -2.89
N ALA A 163 -9.13 21.54 -3.77
CA ALA A 163 -9.82 22.21 -4.87
C ALA A 163 -10.44 21.23 -5.89
N GLU A 164 -9.77 20.08 -6.13
CA GLU A 164 -10.30 18.98 -6.96
C GLU A 164 -11.38 18.14 -6.23
N GLY A 165 -11.69 18.47 -4.97
CA GLY A 165 -12.73 17.80 -4.19
C GLY A 165 -12.25 16.50 -3.49
N CYS A 166 -10.95 16.29 -3.40
CA CYS A 166 -10.39 15.16 -2.68
C CYS A 166 -10.64 15.31 -1.17
N ARG A 167 -11.15 14.24 -0.53
CA ARG A 167 -11.50 14.25 0.90
C ARG A 167 -10.54 13.45 1.77
N ALA A 168 -9.77 12.54 1.18
CA ALA A 168 -8.86 11.69 1.91
C ALA A 168 -7.52 11.59 1.16
N TRP A 169 -6.45 11.84 1.89
CA TRP A 169 -5.09 11.81 1.41
C TRP A 169 -4.23 10.99 2.35
N ARG A 170 -3.42 10.09 1.82
CA ARG A 170 -2.49 9.29 2.58
C ARG A 170 -1.09 9.46 2.04
N ILE A 171 -0.16 9.68 2.93
CA ILE A 171 1.26 9.90 2.61
C ILE A 171 2.06 8.66 3.02
N PHE A 172 2.98 8.27 2.14
CA PHE A 172 4.04 7.32 2.38
C PHE A 172 5.39 7.96 2.10
N THR A 173 6.44 7.47 2.73
CA THR A 173 7.81 7.69 2.24
C THR A 173 8.21 6.55 1.29
N ILE A 174 9.32 6.68 0.61
CA ILE A 174 9.79 5.66 -0.32
C ILE A 174 10.71 4.70 0.42
N PHE A 175 10.38 3.41 0.40
CA PHE A 175 11.26 2.40 0.97
C PHE A 175 12.41 2.08 0.03
N PRO A 176 13.62 1.86 0.54
CA PRO A 176 14.77 1.46 -0.26
C PRO A 176 14.72 -0.04 -0.59
N VAL A 177 13.66 -0.45 -1.32
CA VAL A 177 13.47 -1.83 -1.80
C VAL A 177 13.02 -1.84 -3.26
N GLY A 178 13.21 -2.95 -3.95
CA GLY A 178 12.92 -3.06 -5.37
C GLY A 178 13.75 -2.05 -6.19
N ARG A 179 13.13 -1.35 -7.16
CA ARG A 179 13.84 -0.32 -7.95
C ARG A 179 14.32 0.88 -7.14
N ALA A 180 13.71 1.15 -5.99
CA ALA A 180 14.14 2.23 -5.12
C ALA A 180 15.36 1.88 -4.26
N ALA A 181 15.79 0.63 -4.21
CA ALA A 181 16.91 0.18 -3.37
C ALA A 181 18.22 0.90 -3.70
N ASP A 182 18.47 1.12 -4.97
CA ASP A 182 19.71 1.69 -5.48
C ASP A 182 19.63 3.22 -5.71
N ASP A 183 18.47 3.84 -5.45
CA ASP A 183 18.22 5.26 -5.70
C ASP A 183 18.09 6.03 -4.37
N GLN A 184 19.23 6.37 -3.77
CA GLN A 184 19.27 7.13 -2.52
C GLN A 184 18.67 8.54 -2.63
N GLN A 185 18.60 9.10 -3.84
CA GLN A 185 18.00 10.42 -4.08
C GLN A 185 16.50 10.45 -3.78
N LEU A 186 15.87 9.27 -3.70
CA LEU A 186 14.46 9.14 -3.33
C LEU A 186 14.22 9.23 -1.82
N GLN A 187 15.27 9.19 -1.00
CA GLN A 187 15.16 9.16 0.44
C GLN A 187 15.18 10.57 1.04
N LEU A 188 14.19 10.87 1.89
CA LEU A 188 14.19 12.11 2.67
C LEU A 188 15.36 12.12 3.66
N SER A 189 15.97 13.27 3.85
CA SER A 189 16.90 13.48 4.99
C SER A 189 16.13 13.39 6.33
N PRO A 190 16.82 13.15 7.47
CA PRO A 190 16.18 13.19 8.79
C PRO A 190 15.43 14.51 9.05
N ALA A 191 15.99 15.64 8.64
CA ALA A 191 15.34 16.95 8.77
C ALA A 191 14.03 17.02 7.95
N GLN A 192 14.07 16.65 6.66
CA GLN A 192 12.88 16.60 5.81
C GLN A 192 11.84 15.60 6.33
N TYR A 193 12.28 14.49 6.94
CA TYR A 193 11.37 13.52 7.52
C TYR A 193 10.62 14.07 8.74
N ARG A 194 11.31 14.82 9.62
CA ARG A 194 10.66 15.54 10.74
C ARG A 194 9.68 16.61 10.23
N GLU A 195 10.11 17.44 9.28
CA GLU A 195 9.26 18.46 8.67
C GLU A 195 8.02 17.85 8.00
N LEU A 196 8.15 16.66 7.39
CA LEU A 196 7.02 15.92 6.84
C LEU A 196 6.03 15.51 7.94
N MET A 197 6.50 15.01 9.08
CA MET A 197 5.62 14.66 10.20
C MET A 197 4.92 15.89 10.74
N ASP A 198 5.62 17.03 10.90
CA ASP A 198 5.04 18.29 11.34
C ASP A 198 3.99 18.82 10.36
N PHE A 199 4.26 18.73 9.05
CA PHE A 199 3.29 19.05 8.01
C PHE A 199 2.02 18.21 8.12
N ILE A 200 2.16 16.90 8.37
CA ILE A 200 1.01 15.99 8.53
C ILE A 200 0.19 16.39 9.76
N VAL A 201 0.85 16.62 10.90
CA VAL A 201 0.18 17.05 12.14
C VAL A 201 -0.58 18.37 11.92
N ALA A 202 0.06 19.37 11.33
CA ALA A 202 -0.56 20.66 11.03
C ALA A 202 -1.78 20.52 10.11
N THR A 203 -1.66 19.72 9.03
CA THR A 203 -2.75 19.49 8.07
C THR A 203 -3.93 18.73 8.71
N ARG A 204 -3.65 17.77 9.59
CA ARG A 204 -4.70 17.05 10.33
C ARG A 204 -5.45 17.96 11.30
N ARG A 205 -4.74 18.86 11.98
CA ARG A 205 -5.35 19.86 12.88
C ARG A 205 -6.18 20.90 12.13
N GLU A 206 -5.76 21.25 10.91
CA GLU A 206 -6.54 22.13 10.02
C GLU A 206 -7.89 21.50 9.61
N GLY A 207 -7.95 20.17 9.42
CA GLY A 207 -9.18 19.42 9.22
C GLY A 207 -9.87 19.59 7.87
N ARG A 208 -9.24 20.25 6.88
CA ARG A 208 -9.83 20.49 5.54
C ARG A 208 -9.77 19.29 4.61
N ILE A 209 -8.82 18.39 4.84
CA ILE A 209 -8.68 17.11 4.17
C ILE A 209 -8.27 16.05 5.21
N ARG A 210 -8.86 14.85 5.14
CA ARG A 210 -8.46 13.76 6.03
C ARG A 210 -7.10 13.22 5.60
N LEU A 211 -6.03 13.71 6.21
CA LEU A 211 -4.67 13.26 5.97
C LEU A 211 -4.29 12.16 6.96
N SER A 212 -3.57 11.16 6.47
CA SER A 212 -3.02 10.08 7.28
C SER A 212 -1.64 9.68 6.77
N TYR A 213 -0.71 9.39 7.67
CA TYR A 213 0.54 8.72 7.34
C TYR A 213 0.33 7.20 7.21
N GLY A 214 1.02 6.57 6.29
CA GLY A 214 0.90 5.13 6.04
C GLY A 214 1.44 4.26 7.17
N CYS A 215 1.36 2.94 7.00
CA CYS A 215 1.81 1.95 7.99
C CYS A 215 3.33 1.72 7.96
N GLU A 216 4.12 2.78 8.02
CA GLU A 216 5.58 2.75 7.78
C GLU A 216 6.44 2.62 9.03
N GLY A 217 5.91 2.15 10.12
CA GLY A 217 6.68 1.93 11.34
C GLY A 217 6.29 2.86 12.49
N PHE A 218 6.93 2.64 13.62
CA PHE A 218 6.72 3.39 14.84
C PHE A 218 7.42 4.75 14.81
N LEU A 219 6.71 5.79 15.22
CA LEU A 219 7.11 7.20 15.08
C LEU A 219 7.27 7.93 16.41
N GLY A 220 7.35 7.22 17.52
CA GLY A 220 7.56 7.83 18.84
C GLY A 220 6.44 8.80 19.21
N SER A 221 6.79 10.07 19.49
CA SER A 221 5.84 11.10 19.89
C SER A 221 4.84 11.52 18.82
N TYR A 222 5.06 11.18 17.56
CA TYR A 222 4.11 11.45 16.47
C TYR A 222 2.97 10.41 16.39
N GLU A 223 3.03 9.31 17.16
CA GLU A 223 1.92 8.37 17.20
C GLU A 223 0.62 9.06 17.68
N ALA A 224 -0.51 8.67 17.11
CA ALA A 224 -1.82 9.31 17.24
C ALA A 224 -1.95 10.73 16.63
N GLU A 225 -0.85 11.42 16.33
CA GLU A 225 -0.88 12.75 15.71
C GLU A 225 -0.92 12.66 14.17
N VAL A 226 -0.22 11.70 13.57
CA VAL A 226 -0.09 11.55 12.10
C VAL A 226 -1.01 10.49 11.50
N ARG A 227 -1.66 9.68 12.33
CA ARG A 227 -2.62 8.62 11.95
C ARG A 227 -3.66 8.42 13.04
N ASP A 228 -4.76 7.74 12.71
CA ASP A 228 -5.88 7.57 13.64
C ASP A 228 -5.64 6.47 14.69
N ASN A 229 -4.75 5.51 14.37
CA ASN A 229 -4.42 4.39 15.24
C ASN A 229 -2.94 4.45 15.66
N PHE A 230 -2.66 3.97 16.86
CA PHE A 230 -1.29 3.67 17.26
C PHE A 230 -0.67 2.63 16.33
N PHE A 231 0.63 2.77 16.03
CA PHE A 231 1.31 1.84 15.13
C PHE A 231 1.26 0.40 15.67
N GLY A 232 0.90 -0.49 14.80
CA GLY A 232 1.02 -1.93 14.94
C GLY A 232 1.12 -2.54 13.54
N CYS A 233 2.14 -3.36 13.30
CA CYS A 233 2.22 -4.05 12.02
C CYS A 233 1.16 -5.13 11.94
N MET A 234 0.16 -4.93 11.08
CA MET A 234 -0.98 -5.85 10.93
C MET A 234 -0.68 -7.03 10.00
N ALA A 235 0.53 -7.13 9.44
CA ALA A 235 0.94 -8.27 8.63
C ALA A 235 0.82 -9.57 9.45
N GLY A 236 0.09 -10.56 8.93
CA GLY A 236 -0.16 -11.84 9.57
C GLY A 236 -1.03 -11.81 10.83
N VAL A 237 -1.51 -10.63 11.25
CA VAL A 237 -2.41 -10.42 12.39
C VAL A 237 -3.83 -10.09 11.94
N GLY A 238 -3.96 -9.12 11.05
CA GLY A 238 -5.22 -8.70 10.42
C GLY A 238 -5.13 -8.58 8.90
N ILE A 239 -3.98 -8.90 8.31
CA ILE A 239 -3.73 -8.83 6.86
C ILE A 239 -2.99 -10.08 6.43
N ALA A 240 -3.47 -10.71 5.35
CA ALA A 240 -2.74 -11.70 4.57
C ALA A 240 -2.57 -11.21 3.13
N GLY A 241 -1.54 -11.68 2.44
CA GLY A 241 -1.28 -11.38 1.04
C GLY A 241 -1.15 -12.64 0.21
N ILE A 242 -1.80 -12.68 -0.95
CA ILE A 242 -1.58 -13.69 -1.98
C ILE A 242 -0.89 -12.99 -3.14
N ARG A 243 0.30 -13.44 -3.52
CA ARG A 243 1.00 -12.97 -4.71
C ARG A 243 0.55 -13.72 -5.95
N ILE A 244 0.87 -13.17 -7.10
CA ILE A 244 0.46 -13.72 -8.40
C ILE A 244 1.03 -15.13 -8.67
N ASP A 245 2.14 -15.48 -8.02
CA ASP A 245 2.79 -16.80 -8.05
C ASP A 245 2.21 -17.78 -7.04
N GLY A 246 1.11 -17.40 -6.38
CA GLY A 246 0.43 -18.20 -5.37
C GLY A 246 1.00 -18.08 -3.96
N ALA A 247 2.14 -17.45 -3.77
CA ALA A 247 2.77 -17.35 -2.45
C ALA A 247 1.89 -16.60 -1.45
N ILE A 248 1.80 -17.14 -0.23
CA ILE A 248 1.04 -16.61 0.89
C ILE A 248 1.99 -15.94 1.87
N SER A 249 1.77 -14.67 2.16
CA SER A 249 2.55 -13.90 3.12
C SER A 249 1.66 -13.05 4.02
N GLY A 250 2.23 -12.44 5.07
CA GLY A 250 1.48 -11.58 5.98
C GLY A 250 1.04 -10.24 5.37
N CYS A 251 1.71 -9.77 4.33
CA CYS A 251 1.35 -8.53 3.62
C CYS A 251 2.00 -8.48 2.24
N THR A 252 1.28 -7.96 1.25
CA THR A 252 1.80 -7.79 -0.13
C THR A 252 2.92 -6.75 -0.25
N SER A 253 3.18 -5.94 0.77
CA SER A 253 4.29 -4.97 0.79
C SER A 253 5.62 -5.57 1.25
N ILE A 254 5.64 -6.81 1.74
CA ILE A 254 6.85 -7.49 2.19
C ILE A 254 7.61 -8.01 0.98
N ARG A 255 8.92 -7.75 0.92
CA ARG A 255 9.82 -8.21 -0.14
C ARG A 255 10.78 -9.29 0.34
N ALA A 256 11.06 -9.33 1.63
CA ALA A 256 11.81 -10.42 2.23
C ALA A 256 11.09 -11.77 2.05
N ARG A 257 11.86 -12.86 2.07
CA ARG A 257 11.37 -14.23 1.93
C ARG A 257 10.66 -14.72 3.19
N PHE A 258 9.54 -14.07 3.48
CA PHE A 258 8.67 -14.36 4.62
C PHE A 258 7.36 -15.03 4.18
N ASP A 259 7.41 -15.80 3.09
CA ASP A 259 6.27 -16.57 2.63
C ASP A 259 6.08 -17.80 3.52
N GLU A 260 4.84 -18.09 3.91
CA GLU A 260 4.50 -19.16 4.83
C GLU A 260 3.75 -20.32 4.14
N GLY A 261 3.48 -20.17 2.84
CA GLY A 261 2.82 -21.19 2.03
C GLY A 261 2.56 -20.74 0.61
N ASN A 262 1.86 -21.59 -0.14
CA ASN A 262 1.45 -21.30 -1.52
C ASN A 262 0.06 -21.89 -1.79
N ILE A 263 -0.87 -21.12 -2.39
CA ILE A 263 -2.26 -21.56 -2.64
C ILE A 263 -2.38 -22.77 -3.59
N TYR A 264 -1.31 -23.13 -4.28
CA TYR A 264 -1.26 -24.30 -5.15
C TYR A 264 -0.93 -25.60 -4.41
N THR A 265 -0.39 -25.51 -3.20
CA THR A 265 0.03 -26.63 -2.37
C THR A 265 -0.61 -26.64 -0.98
N ASP A 266 -1.09 -25.48 -0.54
CA ASP A 266 -1.57 -25.27 0.83
C ASP A 266 -2.97 -24.67 0.84
N ASP A 267 -3.74 -24.93 1.88
CA ASP A 267 -4.98 -24.24 2.19
C ASP A 267 -4.69 -22.88 2.82
N LEU A 268 -5.34 -21.81 2.31
CA LEU A 268 -5.08 -20.44 2.79
C LEU A 268 -5.45 -20.28 4.27
N TRP A 269 -6.54 -20.90 4.73
CA TRP A 269 -6.95 -20.82 6.13
C TRP A 269 -5.97 -21.54 7.04
N GLU A 270 -5.54 -22.75 6.67
CA GLU A 270 -4.55 -23.51 7.45
C GLU A 270 -3.22 -22.72 7.60
N VAL A 271 -2.75 -22.10 6.52
CA VAL A 271 -1.55 -21.24 6.57
C VAL A 271 -1.77 -20.04 7.50
N TRP A 272 -2.92 -19.37 7.36
CA TRP A 272 -3.27 -18.23 8.23
C TRP A 272 -3.34 -18.64 9.70
N ASP A 273 -4.00 -19.72 10.00
CA ASP A 273 -4.26 -20.15 11.38
C ASP A 273 -2.98 -20.64 12.07
N SER A 274 -2.20 -21.49 11.39
CA SER A 274 -1.14 -22.28 12.02
C SER A 274 0.30 -21.85 11.69
N ARG A 275 0.56 -21.11 10.59
CA ARG A 275 1.93 -20.87 10.13
C ARG A 275 2.41 -19.42 10.30
N PHE A 276 1.55 -18.49 10.66
CA PHE A 276 1.91 -17.07 10.76
C PHE A 276 2.59 -16.68 12.09
N GLU A 277 3.23 -17.63 12.78
CA GLU A 277 3.92 -17.37 14.05
C GLU A 277 5.00 -16.28 13.90
N ARG A 278 5.78 -16.28 12.84
CA ARG A 278 6.79 -15.24 12.55
C ARG A 278 6.23 -13.83 12.57
N TYR A 279 5.00 -13.66 12.12
CA TYR A 279 4.32 -12.36 12.07
C TYR A 279 3.72 -11.96 13.42
N ARG A 280 3.20 -12.93 14.16
CA ARG A 280 2.48 -12.75 15.42
C ARG A 280 3.43 -12.67 16.62
N ASN A 281 4.50 -13.43 16.58
CA ASN A 281 5.57 -13.40 17.59
C ASN A 281 6.82 -12.72 17.02
N ARG A 282 7.06 -11.49 17.42
CA ARG A 282 8.13 -10.65 16.90
C ARG A 282 9.45 -10.78 17.69
N ALA A 283 9.55 -11.76 18.62
CA ALA A 283 10.75 -11.95 19.44
C ALA A 283 12.04 -12.13 18.62
N TRP A 284 11.96 -12.74 17.43
CA TRP A 284 13.07 -12.93 16.50
C TRP A 284 13.69 -11.59 16.02
N ALA A 285 12.89 -10.51 15.99
CA ALA A 285 13.33 -9.18 15.56
C ALA A 285 14.04 -8.39 16.67
N ARG A 286 14.07 -8.91 17.92
CA ARG A 286 14.73 -8.27 19.07
C ARG A 286 16.23 -8.51 19.05
N LYS A 287 16.89 -8.06 17.99
CA LYS A 287 18.35 -8.20 17.76
C LYS A 287 18.93 -6.92 17.17
N GLY A 288 20.25 -6.83 17.10
CA GLY A 288 20.93 -5.65 16.58
C GLY A 288 20.46 -4.38 17.27
N ARG A 289 20.06 -3.36 16.51
CA ARG A 289 19.55 -2.08 17.03
C ARG A 289 18.29 -2.20 17.90
N CYS A 290 17.57 -3.30 17.81
CA CYS A 290 16.34 -3.53 18.58
C CYS A 290 16.58 -4.29 19.90
N ALA A 291 17.77 -4.86 20.14
CA ALA A 291 18.08 -5.72 21.30
C ALA A 291 17.76 -5.04 22.64
N ASP A 292 18.28 -3.82 22.82
CA ASP A 292 18.16 -3.04 24.06
C ASP A 292 17.28 -1.78 23.87
N CYS A 293 16.46 -1.75 22.80
CA CYS A 293 15.63 -0.60 22.48
C CYS A 293 14.54 -0.39 23.54
N ARG A 294 14.52 0.78 24.18
CA ARG A 294 13.51 1.15 25.18
C ARG A 294 12.09 1.23 24.63
N MET A 295 11.95 1.42 23.29
CA MET A 295 10.66 1.49 22.62
C MET A 295 10.17 0.12 22.11
N TRP A 296 10.91 -0.96 22.37
CA TRP A 296 10.55 -2.31 21.91
C TRP A 296 9.09 -2.67 22.22
N ARG A 297 8.64 -2.44 23.44
CA ARG A 297 7.28 -2.78 23.89
C ARG A 297 6.15 -2.11 23.10
N TYR A 298 6.47 -1.06 22.34
CA TYR A 298 5.49 -0.32 21.52
C TYR A 298 5.67 -0.57 20.03
N CYS A 299 6.92 -0.81 19.62
CA CYS A 299 7.35 -0.86 18.23
C CYS A 299 7.43 -2.30 17.70
N GLU A 300 7.84 -3.24 18.53
CA GLU A 300 8.07 -4.66 18.19
C GLU A 300 8.89 -4.85 16.91
N GLY A 301 9.89 -4.01 16.69
CA GLY A 301 10.79 -4.11 15.54
C GLY A 301 10.26 -3.49 14.24
N ASN A 302 9.33 -2.53 14.29
CA ASN A 302 8.82 -1.84 13.11
C ASN A 302 7.93 -2.71 12.18
N GLY A 303 7.66 -2.19 10.98
CA GLY A 303 6.90 -2.91 9.96
C GLY A 303 7.68 -4.08 9.35
N MET A 304 7.01 -5.19 9.08
CA MET A 304 7.60 -6.37 8.44
C MET A 304 8.22 -6.08 7.08
N HIS A 305 7.70 -5.11 6.35
CA HIS A 305 8.21 -4.69 5.04
C HIS A 305 9.54 -3.91 5.10
N LEU A 306 10.03 -3.60 6.30
CA LEU A 306 11.32 -2.93 6.53
C LEU A 306 12.47 -3.91 6.81
N TYR A 307 12.24 -5.19 6.63
CA TYR A 307 13.27 -6.24 6.79
C TYR A 307 13.73 -6.77 5.44
N ASP A 308 15.00 -7.15 5.39
CA ASP A 308 15.60 -7.88 4.27
C ASP A 308 15.49 -9.42 4.46
N ASP A 309 16.00 -10.16 3.47
CA ASP A 309 16.04 -11.64 3.49
C ASP A 309 16.87 -12.24 4.62
N ASN A 310 17.76 -11.45 5.23
CA ASN A 310 18.61 -11.86 6.38
C ASN A 310 17.98 -11.46 7.71
N GLU A 311 16.70 -11.05 7.70
CA GLU A 311 15.99 -10.55 8.88
C GLU A 311 16.66 -9.33 9.52
N GLN A 312 17.36 -8.51 8.73
CA GLN A 312 17.94 -7.27 9.21
C GLN A 312 16.98 -6.12 8.95
N LEU A 313 16.77 -5.26 9.94
CA LEU A 313 15.97 -4.06 9.79
C LEU A 313 16.69 -3.07 8.89
N ILE A 314 16.13 -2.76 7.72
CA ILE A 314 16.70 -1.87 6.70
C ILE A 314 16.88 -0.47 7.26
N HIS A 315 15.86 0.09 7.90
CA HIS A 315 15.97 1.35 8.63
C HIS A 315 14.95 1.45 9.77
N CYS A 316 15.26 2.30 10.73
CA CYS A 316 14.39 2.58 11.87
C CYS A 316 13.82 4.01 11.74
N ASN A 317 12.51 4.14 11.59
CA ASN A 317 11.87 5.45 11.46
C ASN A 317 12.03 6.32 12.72
N LEU A 318 12.03 5.69 13.91
CA LEU A 318 12.26 6.41 15.16
C LEU A 318 13.67 7.01 15.22
N GLU A 319 14.70 6.26 14.81
CA GLU A 319 16.07 6.78 14.74
C GLU A 319 16.17 7.96 13.80
N ARG A 320 15.51 7.90 12.61
CA ARG A 320 15.48 9.02 11.66
C ARG A 320 14.83 10.27 12.25
N LEU A 321 13.85 10.13 13.13
CA LEU A 321 13.23 11.26 13.83
C LEU A 321 14.14 11.84 14.95
N CYS A 322 14.98 11.00 15.55
CA CYS A 322 15.87 11.37 16.65
C CYS A 322 17.29 11.76 16.20
N SER A 323 17.65 11.53 14.92
CA SER A 323 18.95 11.94 14.36
C SER A 323 18.99 13.45 14.13
N ASP A 324 20.07 14.09 14.50
CA ASP A 324 20.32 15.53 14.28
C ASP A 324 20.56 15.85 12.80
#